data_d28891ca6f36441eaf223c0b31aa0f66
#
_entry.id   d28891ca6f36441eaf223c0b31aa0f66
#
_cell.length_a   1.000
_cell.length_b   1.000
_cell.length_c   1.000
_cell.angle_alpha   90.00
_cell.angle_beta   90.00
_cell.angle_gamma   90.00
#
_symmetry.space_group_name_H-M   'P 1'
#
loop_
_entity.id
_entity.type
_entity.pdbx_description
1 polymer ?
#
loop_
_entity_poly.entity_id
_entity_poly.type
_entity_poly.pdbx_seq_one_letter_code
_entity_poly.pdbx_strand_id
1 'polypeptide(L)'
;MAFNVINMKHREAKDMWLHIKDADGNEMYADDKKKKPVRIKFKSIHGDVFRKAFMKMNVRLSRLKEGKQKEYEELAKENAELTPEQLESEVMSAFMKAEDFTIDFITEMAVDWEGFFDENDKPLEFKPEYLHWLVSQIENYHVLHQIRDSFSDEEAFTLA
;
A
#
# COMPACT_ATOMS: atom_id res chain seq x y z
N MET A 1 -1.69 -26.58 31.00
CA MET A 1 -0.44 -26.13 30.33
C MET A 1 -0.13 -24.71 30.78
N ALA A 2 1.03 -24.49 31.37
CA ALA A 2 1.48 -23.15 31.64
C ALA A 2 1.86 -22.48 30.29
N PHE A 3 1.28 -21.34 30.03
CA PHE A 3 1.63 -20.56 28.84
C PHE A 3 3.00 -19.91 29.05
N ASN A 4 4.02 -20.42 28.40
CA ASN A 4 5.38 -19.89 28.56
C ASN A 4 5.66 -18.80 27.51
N VAL A 5 5.43 -17.56 27.90
CA VAL A 5 5.62 -16.37 27.06
C VAL A 5 7.08 -16.23 26.59
N ILE A 6 8.04 -16.76 27.35
CA ILE A 6 9.47 -16.69 27.04
C ILE A 6 9.83 -17.55 25.82
N ASN A 7 9.06 -18.60 25.55
CA ASN A 7 9.26 -19.49 24.40
C ASN A 7 8.50 -19.07 23.14
N MET A 8 7.78 -17.96 23.17
CA MET A 8 7.26 -17.36 21.93
C MET A 8 8.47 -16.93 21.09
N LYS A 9 8.72 -17.69 20.02
CA LYS A 9 9.76 -17.31 19.05
C LYS A 9 9.42 -15.93 18.52
N HIS A 10 10.28 -14.96 18.81
CA HIS A 10 10.26 -13.70 18.10
C HIS A 10 10.50 -14.02 16.61
N ARG A 11 9.51 -13.77 15.79
CA ARG A 11 9.74 -13.79 14.35
C ARG A 11 10.69 -12.66 14.03
N GLU A 12 11.86 -12.99 13.50
CA GLU A 12 12.79 -11.98 13.06
C GLU A 12 12.12 -11.10 11.99
N ALA A 13 12.27 -9.80 12.15
CA ALA A 13 11.74 -8.81 11.21
C ALA A 13 12.63 -8.79 9.95
N LYS A 14 12.47 -9.77 9.07
CA LYS A 14 13.20 -9.87 7.79
C LYS A 14 12.41 -9.23 6.67
N ASP A 15 13.10 -8.54 5.79
CA ASP A 15 12.53 -8.01 4.56
C ASP A 15 11.92 -9.13 3.71
N MET A 16 10.87 -8.81 2.97
CA MET A 16 10.07 -9.78 2.25
C MET A 16 9.85 -9.33 0.82
N TRP A 17 9.85 -10.29 -0.10
CA TRP A 17 9.57 -10.07 -1.51
C TRP A 17 8.10 -10.33 -1.83
N LEU A 18 7.48 -9.42 -2.57
CA LEU A 18 6.17 -9.60 -3.18
C LEU A 18 6.32 -9.75 -4.69
N HIS A 19 5.92 -10.88 -5.23
CA HIS A 19 5.86 -11.12 -6.67
C HIS A 19 4.64 -10.39 -7.25
N ILE A 20 4.87 -9.43 -8.13
CA ILE A 20 3.81 -8.61 -8.71
C ILE A 20 3.03 -9.41 -9.73
N LYS A 21 1.72 -9.24 -9.73
CA LYS A 21 0.78 -9.88 -10.66
C LYS A 21 0.24 -8.86 -11.65
N ASP A 22 -0.08 -9.34 -12.86
CA ASP A 22 -0.80 -8.54 -13.85
C ASP A 22 -2.29 -8.37 -13.48
N ALA A 23 -3.03 -7.67 -14.33
CA ALA A 23 -4.45 -7.40 -14.10
C ALA A 23 -5.32 -8.68 -14.08
N ASP A 24 -4.84 -9.76 -14.69
CA ASP A 24 -5.52 -11.07 -14.73
C ASP A 24 -5.13 -11.99 -13.55
N GLY A 25 -4.25 -11.51 -12.67
CA GLY A 25 -3.78 -12.26 -11.51
C GLY A 25 -2.62 -13.22 -11.77
N ASN A 26 -1.98 -13.13 -12.93
CA ASN A 26 -0.82 -13.95 -13.28
C ASN A 26 0.48 -13.28 -12.81
N GLU A 27 1.37 -14.09 -12.25
CA GLU A 27 2.69 -13.63 -11.84
C GLU A 27 3.50 -13.06 -13.02
N MET A 28 4.06 -11.86 -12.85
CA MET A 28 4.80 -11.17 -13.89
C MET A 28 6.27 -11.55 -13.88
N TYR A 29 6.84 -11.71 -15.08
CA TYR A 29 8.26 -11.96 -15.29
C TYR A 29 8.81 -11.00 -16.34
N ALA A 30 10.04 -10.56 -16.13
CA ALA A 30 10.75 -9.70 -17.08
C ALA A 30 11.29 -10.45 -18.31
N ASP A 31 11.24 -11.78 -18.29
CA ASP A 31 11.71 -12.65 -19.37
C ASP A 31 10.70 -13.75 -19.71
N ASP A 32 10.75 -14.24 -20.94
CA ASP A 32 9.84 -15.29 -21.43
C ASP A 32 10.07 -16.67 -20.77
N LYS A 33 11.26 -16.87 -20.18
CA LYS A 33 11.65 -18.13 -19.52
C LYS A 33 11.20 -18.21 -18.06
N LYS A 34 10.51 -17.19 -17.56
CA LYS A 34 10.05 -17.08 -16.18
C LYS A 34 11.15 -17.24 -15.13
N LYS A 35 12.34 -16.73 -15.43
CA LYS A 35 13.50 -16.79 -14.53
C LYS A 35 13.75 -15.46 -13.79
N LYS A 36 13.21 -14.37 -14.31
CA LYS A 36 13.38 -13.01 -13.76
C LYS A 36 12.04 -12.48 -13.26
N PRO A 37 11.67 -12.73 -12.01
CA PRO A 37 10.39 -12.26 -11.49
C PRO A 37 10.36 -10.74 -11.39
N VAL A 38 9.18 -10.17 -11.63
CA VAL A 38 8.89 -8.77 -11.31
C VAL A 38 8.43 -8.74 -9.86
N ARG A 39 9.25 -8.20 -8.96
CA ARG A 39 8.97 -8.22 -7.53
C ARG A 39 9.46 -6.97 -6.82
N ILE A 40 8.82 -6.66 -5.70
CA ILE A 40 9.17 -5.54 -4.84
C ILE A 40 9.49 -6.08 -3.46
N LYS A 41 10.58 -5.59 -2.88
CA LYS A 41 10.99 -5.91 -1.51
C LYS A 41 10.41 -4.89 -0.54
N PHE A 42 9.77 -5.38 0.49
CA PHE A 42 9.23 -4.58 1.58
C PHE A 42 9.87 -4.94 2.92
N LYS A 43 9.89 -3.98 3.83
CA LYS A 43 10.23 -4.23 5.23
C LYS A 43 9.20 -5.16 5.85
N SER A 44 9.62 -5.95 6.82
CA SER A 44 8.77 -6.96 7.46
C SER A 44 7.52 -6.34 8.11
N ILE A 45 6.38 -7.00 7.93
CA ILE A 45 5.14 -6.69 8.65
C ILE A 45 5.24 -6.97 10.16
N HIS A 46 6.27 -7.68 10.60
CA HIS A 46 6.54 -7.99 12.00
C HIS A 46 7.51 -7.00 12.68
N GLY A 47 7.98 -5.97 11.94
CA GLY A 47 8.95 -5.00 12.43
C GLY A 47 8.34 -3.71 12.95
N ASP A 48 9.15 -2.94 13.67
CA ASP A 48 8.76 -1.64 14.21
C ASP A 48 8.46 -0.60 13.11
N VAL A 49 9.13 -0.69 11.98
CA VAL A 49 8.91 0.22 10.84
C VAL A 49 7.48 0.06 10.31
N PHE A 50 7.03 -1.19 10.11
CA PHE A 50 5.65 -1.46 9.71
C PHE A 50 4.67 -0.92 10.73
N ARG A 51 4.87 -1.23 12.00
CA ARG A 51 3.98 -0.81 13.08
C ARG A 51 3.81 0.71 13.12
N LYS A 52 4.90 1.45 13.04
CA LYS A 52 4.88 2.93 13.04
C LYS A 52 4.22 3.50 11.79
N ALA A 53 4.56 2.99 10.62
CA ALA A 53 3.98 3.42 9.35
C ALA A 53 2.48 3.12 9.28
N PHE A 54 2.06 1.95 9.74
CA PHE A 54 0.66 1.54 9.81
C PHE A 54 -0.15 2.42 10.78
N MET A 55 0.38 2.70 11.97
CA MET A 55 -0.25 3.60 12.93
C MET A 55 -0.39 5.01 12.38
N LYS A 56 0.64 5.53 11.71
CA LYS A 56 0.62 6.85 11.06
C LYS A 56 -0.47 6.93 10.00
N MET A 57 -0.59 5.92 9.15
CA MET A 57 -1.64 5.85 8.14
C MET A 57 -3.03 5.83 8.80
N ASN A 58 -3.24 5.02 9.82
CA ASN A 58 -4.51 4.93 10.53
C ASN A 58 -4.89 6.25 11.23
N VAL A 59 -3.94 6.96 11.80
CA VAL A 59 -4.17 8.28 12.40
C VAL A 59 -4.63 9.28 11.33
N ARG A 60 -3.99 9.28 10.16
CA ARG A 60 -4.38 10.14 9.04
C ARG A 60 -5.79 9.82 8.53
N LEU A 61 -6.11 8.54 8.38
CA LEU A 61 -7.45 8.10 7.97
C LEU A 61 -8.53 8.49 9.00
N SER A 62 -8.24 8.35 10.29
CA SER A 62 -9.15 8.75 11.36
C SER A 62 -9.41 10.25 11.37
N ARG A 63 -8.37 11.06 11.19
CA ARG A 63 -8.49 12.53 11.10
C ARG A 63 -9.31 12.95 9.88
N LEU A 64 -9.13 12.31 8.76
CA LEU A 64 -9.93 12.56 7.57
C LEU A 64 -11.41 12.27 7.82
N LYS A 65 -11.73 11.15 8.44
CA LYS A 65 -13.09 10.75 8.80
C LYS A 65 -13.74 11.73 9.78
N GLU A 66 -13.03 12.12 10.83
CA GLU A 66 -13.52 13.09 11.83
C GLU A 66 -13.77 14.46 11.22
N GLY A 67 -12.88 14.94 10.35
CA GLY A 67 -13.05 16.19 9.63
C GLY A 67 -14.31 16.21 8.78
N LYS A 68 -14.58 15.14 8.04
CA LYS A 68 -15.80 14.98 7.24
C LYS A 68 -17.06 14.92 8.09
N GLN A 69 -17.01 14.22 9.21
CA GLN A 69 -18.13 14.15 10.16
C GLN A 69 -18.49 15.53 10.71
N LYS A 70 -17.51 16.34 11.08
CA LYS A 70 -17.71 17.72 11.56
C LYS A 70 -18.34 18.61 10.49
N GLU A 71 -17.88 18.51 9.24
CA GLU A 71 -18.46 19.25 8.12
C GLU A 71 -19.95 18.91 7.94
N TYR A 72 -20.31 17.63 7.99
CA TYR A 72 -21.70 17.21 7.87
C TYR A 72 -22.56 17.67 9.05
N GLU A 73 -22.04 17.66 10.28
CA GLU A 73 -22.73 18.17 11.46
C GLU A 73 -23.01 19.67 11.37
N GLU A 74 -22.06 20.45 10.88
CA GLU A 74 -22.20 21.88 10.65
C GLU A 74 -23.26 22.18 9.59
N LEU A 75 -23.24 21.45 8.48
CA LEU A 75 -24.26 21.57 7.42
C LEU A 75 -25.65 21.23 7.94
N ALA A 76 -25.77 20.20 8.77
CA ALA A 76 -27.05 19.82 9.39
C ALA A 76 -27.59 20.91 10.33
N LYS A 77 -26.71 21.59 11.08
CA LYS A 77 -27.11 22.72 11.96
C LYS A 77 -27.62 23.91 11.18
N GLU A 78 -27.07 24.16 10.01
CA GLU A 78 -27.46 25.27 9.12
C GLU A 78 -28.67 24.92 8.23
N ASN A 79 -29.24 23.71 8.37
CA ASN A 79 -30.23 23.12 7.46
C ASN A 79 -29.79 23.16 5.98
N ALA A 80 -28.49 23.14 5.75
CA ALA A 80 -27.89 23.09 4.42
C ALA A 80 -27.74 21.64 4.00
N GLU A 81 -28.25 21.31 2.81
CA GLU A 81 -28.06 20.02 2.20
C GLU A 81 -27.07 20.14 1.03
N LEU A 82 -26.17 19.18 0.93
CA LEU A 82 -25.30 19.06 -0.25
C LEU A 82 -26.15 18.59 -1.44
N THR A 83 -25.91 19.19 -2.61
CA THR A 83 -26.47 18.66 -3.84
C THR A 83 -25.86 17.28 -4.13
N PRO A 84 -26.52 16.40 -4.92
CA PRO A 84 -25.94 15.11 -5.31
C PRO A 84 -24.56 15.24 -5.93
N GLU A 85 -24.31 16.28 -6.74
CA GLU A 85 -23.01 16.53 -7.35
C GLU A 85 -21.95 16.97 -6.34
N GLN A 86 -22.32 17.80 -5.36
CA GLN A 86 -21.44 18.19 -4.26
C GLN A 86 -21.08 16.99 -3.38
N LEU A 87 -22.04 16.13 -3.07
CA LEU A 87 -21.83 14.92 -2.30
C LEU A 87 -20.88 13.95 -3.03
N GLU A 88 -21.10 13.73 -4.33
CA GLU A 88 -20.20 12.92 -5.15
C GLU A 88 -18.78 13.46 -5.15
N SER A 89 -18.61 14.76 -5.35
CA SER A 89 -17.29 15.44 -5.32
C SER A 89 -16.59 15.28 -3.96
N GLU A 90 -17.32 15.41 -2.86
CA GLU A 90 -16.81 15.24 -1.49
C GLU A 90 -16.35 13.80 -1.23
N VAL A 91 -17.16 12.82 -1.65
CA VAL A 91 -16.83 11.39 -1.52
C VAL A 91 -15.58 11.05 -2.35
N MET A 92 -15.49 11.53 -3.58
CA MET A 92 -14.33 11.33 -4.44
C MET A 92 -13.07 11.95 -3.85
N SER A 93 -13.15 13.16 -3.33
CA SER A 93 -12.02 13.86 -2.68
C SER A 93 -11.51 13.09 -1.46
N ALA A 94 -12.41 12.60 -0.60
CA ALA A 94 -12.05 11.80 0.57
C ALA A 94 -11.41 10.47 0.17
N PHE A 95 -11.94 9.80 -0.85
CA PHE A 95 -11.38 8.57 -1.40
C PHE A 95 -9.96 8.77 -1.93
N MET A 96 -9.74 9.81 -2.71
CA MET A 96 -8.40 10.14 -3.26
C MET A 96 -7.38 10.42 -2.16
N LYS A 97 -7.76 11.15 -1.11
CA LYS A 97 -6.88 11.40 0.04
C LYS A 97 -6.53 10.12 0.81
N ALA A 98 -7.52 9.24 1.01
CA ALA A 98 -7.29 7.94 1.64
C ALA A 98 -6.33 7.08 0.82
N GLU A 99 -6.46 7.11 -0.50
CA GLU A 99 -5.57 6.41 -1.42
C GLU A 99 -4.14 6.98 -1.36
N ASP A 100 -3.98 8.29 -1.32
CA ASP A 100 -2.67 8.94 -1.15
C ASP A 100 -1.98 8.50 0.15
N PHE A 101 -2.71 8.37 1.25
CA PHE A 101 -2.14 7.87 2.51
C PHE A 101 -1.68 6.41 2.39
N THR A 102 -2.41 5.60 1.65
CA THR A 102 -2.04 4.21 1.36
C THR A 102 -0.78 4.14 0.49
N ILE A 103 -0.67 4.98 -0.53
CA ILE A 103 0.52 5.09 -1.39
C ILE A 103 1.74 5.52 -0.58
N ASP A 104 1.60 6.51 0.29
CA ASP A 104 2.68 6.95 1.19
C ASP A 104 3.15 5.81 2.10
N PHE A 105 2.21 5.06 2.66
CA PHE A 105 2.52 3.89 3.49
C PHE A 105 3.30 2.82 2.72
N ILE A 106 2.83 2.46 1.53
CA ILE A 106 3.47 1.47 0.66
C ILE A 106 4.89 1.91 0.29
N THR A 107 5.05 3.17 -0.08
CA THR A 107 6.34 3.75 -0.47
C THR A 107 7.33 3.76 0.70
N GLU A 108 6.86 4.05 1.90
CA GLU A 108 7.67 4.02 3.12
C GLU A 108 8.15 2.60 3.48
N MET A 109 7.33 1.59 3.17
CA MET A 109 7.64 0.18 3.42
C MET A 109 8.57 -0.44 2.38
N ALA A 110 8.63 0.10 1.16
CA ALA A 110 9.43 -0.45 0.07
C ALA A 110 10.92 -0.20 0.27
N VAL A 111 11.73 -1.21 -0.07
CA VAL A 111 13.19 -1.19 0.11
C VAL A 111 13.93 -1.32 -1.22
N ASP A 112 13.43 -2.17 -2.10
CA ASP A 112 14.09 -2.51 -3.35
C ASP A 112 13.11 -3.14 -4.33
N TRP A 113 13.49 -3.32 -5.56
CA TRP A 113 12.71 -4.05 -6.56
C TRP A 113 13.59 -4.77 -7.58
N GLU A 114 12.98 -5.72 -8.29
CA GLU A 114 13.62 -6.45 -9.39
C GLU A 114 12.63 -6.59 -10.55
N GLY A 115 13.16 -6.67 -11.77
CA GLY A 115 12.36 -6.89 -12.97
C GLY A 115 11.77 -5.62 -13.58
N PHE A 116 12.17 -4.45 -13.10
CA PHE A 116 11.79 -3.16 -13.67
C PHE A 116 12.92 -2.62 -14.54
N PHE A 117 12.59 -2.10 -15.72
CA PHE A 117 13.54 -1.61 -16.69
C PHE A 117 13.19 -0.20 -17.13
N ASP A 118 14.20 0.56 -17.53
CA ASP A 118 14.03 1.87 -18.15
C ASP A 118 13.66 1.74 -19.64
N GLU A 119 13.47 2.88 -20.29
CA GLU A 119 13.14 2.95 -21.74
C GLU A 119 14.23 2.38 -22.66
N ASN A 120 15.44 2.17 -22.14
CA ASN A 120 16.58 1.58 -22.85
C ASN A 120 16.82 0.10 -22.50
N ASP A 121 15.83 -0.54 -21.89
CA ASP A 121 15.90 -1.94 -21.43
C ASP A 121 17.03 -2.22 -20.41
N LYS A 122 17.45 -1.19 -19.70
CA LYS A 122 18.40 -1.33 -18.58
C LYS A 122 17.66 -1.51 -17.25
N PRO A 123 18.19 -2.34 -16.34
CA PRO A 123 17.60 -2.46 -15.00
C PRO A 123 17.48 -1.10 -14.33
N LEU A 124 16.28 -0.78 -13.89
CA LEU A 124 15.98 0.46 -13.20
C LEU A 124 16.27 0.31 -11.71
N GLU A 125 17.19 1.13 -11.21
CA GLU A 125 17.49 1.17 -9.78
C GLU A 125 16.27 1.64 -8.99
N PHE A 126 16.02 0.99 -7.85
CA PHE A 126 14.88 1.34 -7.00
C PHE A 126 15.05 2.76 -6.42
N LYS A 127 13.99 3.54 -6.56
CA LYS A 127 13.82 4.81 -5.84
C LYS A 127 12.36 4.90 -5.36
N PRO A 128 12.12 5.38 -4.13
CA PRO A 128 10.76 5.54 -3.62
C PRO A 128 9.84 6.34 -4.55
N GLU A 129 10.38 7.37 -5.20
CA GLU A 129 9.64 8.22 -6.14
C GLU A 129 9.15 7.45 -7.36
N TYR A 130 9.91 6.46 -7.82
CA TYR A 130 9.51 5.62 -8.96
C TYR A 130 8.36 4.69 -8.59
N LEU A 131 8.39 4.11 -7.38
CA LEU A 131 7.28 3.30 -6.89
C LEU A 131 6.03 4.16 -6.68
N HIS A 132 6.17 5.32 -6.06
CA HIS A 132 5.08 6.27 -5.88
C HIS A 132 4.41 6.62 -7.22
N TRP A 133 5.21 6.95 -8.22
CA TRP A 133 4.71 7.22 -9.57
C TRP A 133 3.99 6.00 -10.16
N LEU A 134 4.60 4.82 -10.08
CA LEU A 134 4.06 3.58 -10.64
C LEU A 134 2.66 3.28 -10.12
N VAL A 135 2.49 3.28 -8.80
CA VAL A 135 1.21 2.93 -8.16
C VAL A 135 0.17 4.04 -8.21
N SER A 136 0.58 5.26 -8.53
CA SER A 136 -0.32 6.40 -8.72
C SER A 136 -0.99 6.42 -10.10
N GLN A 137 -0.49 5.63 -11.07
CA GLN A 137 -1.08 5.55 -12.40
C GLN A 137 -2.32 4.67 -12.39
N ILE A 138 -3.37 5.13 -13.04
CA ILE A 138 -4.65 4.39 -13.09
C ILE A 138 -4.51 3.01 -13.77
N GLU A 139 -3.62 2.90 -14.75
CA GLU A 139 -3.32 1.64 -15.44
C GLU A 139 -2.72 0.60 -14.51
N ASN A 140 -2.09 1.03 -13.43
CA ASN A 140 -1.43 0.18 -12.44
C ASN A 140 -2.23 0.02 -11.15
N TYR A 141 -3.52 0.37 -11.18
CA TYR A 141 -4.40 0.30 -10.00
C TYR A 141 -4.44 -1.09 -9.36
N HIS A 142 -4.39 -2.14 -10.19
CA HIS A 142 -4.30 -3.52 -9.73
C HIS A 142 -3.04 -3.80 -8.91
N VAL A 143 -1.91 -3.15 -9.24
CA VAL A 143 -0.65 -3.27 -8.48
C VAL A 143 -0.80 -2.64 -7.09
N LEU A 144 -1.37 -1.44 -7.02
CA LEU A 144 -1.65 -0.77 -5.75
C LEU A 144 -2.53 -1.65 -4.84
N HIS A 145 -3.60 -2.20 -5.38
CA HIS A 145 -4.51 -3.09 -4.65
C HIS A 145 -3.83 -4.37 -4.19
N GLN A 146 -3.04 -5.01 -5.05
CA GLN A 146 -2.28 -6.20 -4.70
C GLN A 146 -1.34 -5.94 -3.54
N ILE A 147 -0.57 -4.86 -3.60
CA ILE A 147 0.38 -4.50 -2.53
C ILE A 147 -0.37 -4.25 -1.22
N ARG A 148 -1.42 -3.44 -1.26
CA ARG A 148 -2.22 -3.13 -0.07
C ARG A 148 -2.78 -4.40 0.58
N ASP A 149 -3.40 -5.28 -0.20
CA ASP A 149 -4.03 -6.49 0.29
C ASP A 149 -2.99 -7.49 0.83
N SER A 150 -1.78 -7.49 0.27
CA SER A 150 -0.67 -8.35 0.69
C SER A 150 -0.21 -8.06 2.13
N PHE A 151 -0.30 -6.83 2.60
CA PHE A 151 0.07 -6.49 3.98
C PHE A 151 -0.87 -7.10 5.03
N SER A 152 -2.03 -7.62 4.62
CA SER A 152 -2.95 -8.38 5.47
C SER A 152 -2.82 -9.90 5.29
N ASP A 153 -1.93 -10.36 4.41
CA ASP A 153 -1.72 -11.77 4.07
C ASP A 153 -0.23 -12.11 4.08
N GLU A 154 0.22 -12.69 5.18
CA GLU A 154 1.64 -13.08 5.36
C GLU A 154 2.12 -14.08 4.29
N GLU A 155 1.23 -14.93 3.79
CA GLU A 155 1.55 -15.95 2.80
C GLU A 155 1.80 -15.36 1.39
N ALA A 156 1.38 -14.11 1.15
CA ALA A 156 1.63 -13.43 -0.11
C ALA A 156 3.11 -13.10 -0.33
N PHE A 157 3.91 -13.09 0.74
CA PHE A 157 5.32 -12.73 0.69
C PHE A 157 6.24 -13.94 0.77
N THR A 158 7.41 -13.82 0.14
CA THR A 158 8.53 -14.73 0.33
C THR A 158 9.65 -14.05 1.10
N LEU A 159 10.31 -14.77 1.98
CA LEU A 159 11.44 -14.21 2.73
C LEU A 159 12.60 -13.86 1.79
N ALA A 160 13.18 -12.72 2.09
CA ALA A 160 14.36 -12.26 1.36
C ALA A 160 15.63 -12.98 1.84
#